data_104d1a88793f531c3a94034c7ecf6a2d
#
_entry.id   104d1a88793f531c3a94034c7ecf6a2d
#
_cell.length_a   1.000
_cell.length_b   1.000
_cell.length_c   1.000
_cell.angle_alpha   90.00
_cell.angle_beta   90.00
_cell.angle_gamma   90.00
#
_symmetry.space_group_name_H-M   'P 1'
#
loop_
_entity.id
_entity.type
_entity.pdbx_description
1 polymer ?
#
loop_
_entity_poly.entity_id
_entity_poly.type
_entity_poly.pdbx_seq_one_letter_code
_entity_poly.pdbx_strand_id
1 'polypeptide(L)'
;MAASLALLLTGCPAYYIDPSITSLRLLGSASIPTGTLFEGVEFGGISGLDWDAGNSYWAISDDRGERGTPRFYKLSIDYDASGHVDVKIDRQIHMLREDGTAFPSSARTVDPEAIRVARNGQLYWASEGNWNAAAASRFQPFVREMTTQGGFVRDFSIPSSYHYVDNATQGARSNKVFESLAVAPNGTVYVANEDALIQDGPPASLQAGSVLRVTALDPVTGKAMAQYAYELPKIPVDGTPGAVFSPDNGLSDMLAVDMTGRQFIAVERAFAFGVGNTIRLVCTEITDATTDVSGLASLAGATYTPMTRRLLLEMPAQYQGLKLDNIEAISWGKTLPNGNRTLILASDNNFSDTQTTQFIVFEVFTADD
;
A
#
# COMPACT_ATOMS: atom_id res chain seq x y z
N MET A 1 23.02 -21.14 57.31
CA MET A 1 23.07 -20.29 56.12
C MET A 1 21.91 -20.67 55.19
N ALA A 2 20.86 -19.89 55.17
CA ALA A 2 19.72 -20.11 54.33
C ALA A 2 19.84 -19.19 53.10
N ALA A 3 19.93 -19.78 51.93
CA ALA A 3 19.98 -19.04 50.66
C ALA A 3 18.54 -18.73 50.21
N SER A 4 18.18 -17.45 50.21
CA SER A 4 16.92 -16.98 49.63
C SER A 4 17.03 -16.97 48.09
N LEU A 5 16.20 -17.78 47.46
CA LEU A 5 16.01 -17.80 46.01
C LEU A 5 15.01 -16.69 45.65
N ALA A 6 15.50 -15.60 45.05
CA ALA A 6 14.65 -14.55 44.52
C ALA A 6 14.05 -15.02 43.18
N LEU A 7 12.75 -15.28 43.16
CA LEU A 7 11.98 -15.51 41.91
C LEU A 7 11.85 -14.17 41.17
N LEU A 8 12.57 -14.03 40.06
CA LEU A 8 12.31 -12.97 39.09
C LEU A 8 11.03 -13.32 38.35
N LEU A 9 9.94 -12.67 38.72
CA LEU A 9 8.73 -12.63 37.92
C LEU A 9 9.01 -11.80 36.66
N THR A 10 9.31 -12.45 35.56
CA THR A 10 9.27 -11.84 34.25
C THR A 10 7.79 -11.58 33.93
N GLY A 11 7.34 -10.36 34.18
CA GLY A 11 6.01 -9.93 33.75
C GLY A 11 5.89 -10.15 32.24
N CYS A 12 4.87 -10.90 31.80
CA CYS A 12 4.43 -10.87 30.41
C CYS A 12 4.21 -9.40 30.03
N PRO A 13 4.71 -8.93 28.88
CA PRO A 13 4.32 -7.61 28.39
C PRO A 13 2.80 -7.63 28.25
N ALA A 14 2.12 -6.70 28.92
CA ALA A 14 0.70 -6.47 28.71
C ALA A 14 0.51 -6.29 27.21
N TYR A 15 -0.33 -7.09 26.61
CA TYR A 15 -0.76 -6.91 25.23
C TYR A 15 -1.41 -5.54 25.15
N TYR A 16 -0.70 -4.59 24.57
CA TYR A 16 -1.22 -3.28 24.28
C TYR A 16 -2.25 -3.48 23.16
N ILE A 17 -3.53 -3.45 23.51
CA ILE A 17 -4.60 -3.31 22.52
C ILE A 17 -4.51 -1.85 22.09
N ASP A 18 -4.05 -1.59 20.87
CA ASP A 18 -4.02 -0.24 20.33
C ASP A 18 -5.47 0.29 20.34
N PRO A 19 -5.73 1.43 21.00
CA PRO A 19 -7.08 1.97 21.04
C PRO A 19 -7.55 2.28 19.61
N SER A 20 -8.83 2.08 19.35
CA SER A 20 -9.39 2.28 18.01
C SER A 20 -9.20 3.73 17.56
N ILE A 21 -8.67 3.92 16.36
CA ILE A 21 -8.53 5.24 15.74
C ILE A 21 -9.92 5.85 15.54
N THR A 22 -10.12 7.05 16.07
CA THR A 22 -11.40 7.75 16.05
C THR A 22 -11.47 8.85 15.01
N SER A 23 -10.37 9.59 14.80
CA SER A 23 -10.31 10.70 13.86
C SER A 23 -8.89 11.05 13.42
N LEU A 24 -8.79 11.84 12.37
CA LEU A 24 -7.56 12.38 11.84
C LEU A 24 -7.65 13.90 11.72
N ARG A 25 -6.58 14.61 12.07
CA ARG A 25 -6.44 16.05 11.87
C ARG A 25 -5.32 16.32 10.88
N LEU A 26 -5.63 17.03 9.80
CA LEU A 26 -4.61 17.49 8.87
C LEU A 26 -3.63 18.41 9.61
N LEU A 27 -2.34 18.08 9.56
CA LEU A 27 -1.27 18.95 10.06
C LEU A 27 -0.77 19.87 8.96
N GLY A 28 -0.37 19.30 7.83
CA GLY A 28 0.17 20.07 6.71
C GLY A 28 0.51 19.18 5.53
N SER A 29 1.10 19.77 4.51
CA SER A 29 1.55 19.05 3.32
C SER A 29 2.76 19.71 2.70
N ALA A 30 3.54 18.90 1.95
CA ALA A 30 4.57 19.38 1.04
C ALA A 30 4.38 18.71 -0.33
N SER A 31 4.93 19.29 -1.38
CA SER A 31 4.88 18.74 -2.73
C SER A 31 6.23 18.87 -3.43
N ILE A 32 6.59 17.84 -4.17
CA ILE A 32 7.73 17.87 -5.11
C ILE A 32 7.15 17.94 -6.53
N PRO A 33 7.45 19.01 -7.28
CA PRO A 33 6.93 19.18 -8.64
C PRO A 33 7.39 18.05 -9.58
N THR A 34 6.51 17.62 -10.46
CA THR A 34 6.86 16.73 -11.60
C THR A 34 7.94 17.38 -12.45
N GLY A 35 8.86 16.59 -12.99
CA GLY A 35 10.05 17.08 -13.69
C GLY A 35 11.24 17.38 -12.76
N THR A 36 11.09 17.24 -11.43
CA THR A 36 12.22 17.36 -10.49
C THR A 36 13.19 16.22 -10.71
N LEU A 37 14.45 16.53 -10.99
CA LEU A 37 15.51 15.52 -11.20
C LEU A 37 16.26 15.27 -9.90
N PHE A 38 16.52 14.00 -9.61
CA PHE A 38 17.45 13.55 -8.58
C PHE A 38 18.47 12.58 -9.19
N GLU A 39 19.76 12.87 -9.04
CA GLU A 39 20.86 12.11 -9.69
C GLU A 39 20.66 11.90 -11.21
N GLY A 40 20.05 12.88 -11.87
CA GLY A 40 19.82 12.88 -13.32
C GLY A 40 18.60 12.10 -13.80
N VAL A 41 17.80 11.53 -12.88
CA VAL A 41 16.54 10.81 -13.17
C VAL A 41 15.38 11.57 -12.55
N GLU A 42 14.23 11.59 -13.22
CA GLU A 42 13.01 12.22 -12.72
C GLU A 42 12.52 11.50 -11.45
N PHE A 43 12.28 12.28 -10.39
CA PHE A 43 11.65 11.81 -9.17
C PHE A 43 10.13 11.82 -9.33
N GLY A 44 9.47 10.71 -9.05
CA GLY A 44 8.02 10.57 -9.16
C GLY A 44 7.59 9.11 -9.12
N GLY A 45 6.31 8.88 -9.44
CA GLY A 45 5.75 7.54 -9.42
C GLY A 45 5.73 6.95 -8.00
N ILE A 46 5.41 7.72 -6.98
CA ILE A 46 5.48 7.22 -5.59
C ILE A 46 4.19 6.46 -5.24
N SER A 47 4.26 5.13 -5.38
CA SER A 47 3.16 4.20 -5.10
C SER A 47 3.26 3.53 -3.74
N GLY A 48 4.43 3.56 -3.08
CA GLY A 48 4.59 3.02 -1.73
C GLY A 48 5.50 3.87 -0.86
N LEU A 49 5.17 3.95 0.43
CA LEU A 49 5.93 4.69 1.44
C LEU A 49 5.92 3.90 2.75
N ASP A 50 7.07 3.82 3.44
CA ASP A 50 7.09 3.28 4.80
C ASP A 50 8.10 3.97 5.70
N TRP A 51 7.73 4.11 6.97
CA TRP A 51 8.54 4.73 8.00
C TRP A 51 9.66 3.79 8.45
N ASP A 52 10.88 4.32 8.46
CA ASP A 52 12.04 3.60 8.97
C ASP A 52 12.32 3.98 10.43
N ALA A 53 12.70 5.23 10.66
CA ALA A 53 12.95 5.76 12.00
C ALA A 53 13.07 7.29 11.97
N GLY A 54 12.65 7.98 13.02
CA GLY A 54 12.77 9.44 13.12
C GLY A 54 12.07 10.14 11.96
N ASN A 55 12.80 10.90 11.15
CA ASN A 55 12.29 11.55 9.94
C ASN A 55 12.56 10.75 8.66
N SER A 56 13.04 9.51 8.75
CA SER A 56 13.53 8.71 7.63
C SER A 56 12.47 7.75 7.11
N TYR A 57 12.29 7.70 5.79
CA TYR A 57 11.29 6.90 5.09
C TYR A 57 11.89 6.18 3.88
N TRP A 58 11.32 5.05 3.53
CA TRP A 58 11.52 4.38 2.26
C TRP A 58 10.34 4.65 1.34
N ALA A 59 10.61 4.95 0.07
CA ALA A 59 9.57 5.18 -0.93
C ALA A 59 9.93 4.42 -2.21
N ILE A 60 8.96 3.80 -2.88
CA ILE A 60 9.17 3.08 -4.13
C ILE A 60 8.52 3.84 -5.29
N SER A 61 9.16 3.76 -6.47
CA SER A 61 8.63 4.33 -7.70
C SER A 61 8.05 3.24 -8.58
N ASP A 62 6.85 3.47 -9.13
CA ASP A 62 6.16 2.62 -10.11
C ASP A 62 6.79 2.67 -11.51
N ASP A 63 7.89 3.40 -11.67
CA ASP A 63 8.57 3.48 -12.96
C ASP A 63 8.99 2.08 -13.46
N ARG A 64 8.26 1.60 -14.44
CA ARG A 64 8.46 0.30 -15.10
C ARG A 64 9.74 0.21 -15.92
N GLY A 65 10.66 1.15 -15.74
CA GLY A 65 11.87 1.32 -16.54
C GLY A 65 11.69 2.27 -17.74
N GLU A 66 10.66 3.11 -17.73
CA GLU A 66 10.36 4.05 -18.84
C GLU A 66 11.06 5.39 -18.67
N ARG A 67 11.30 5.81 -17.42
CA ARG A 67 12.03 7.05 -17.08
C ARG A 67 13.45 6.79 -16.67
N GLY A 68 13.73 5.61 -16.12
CA GLY A 68 15.06 5.20 -15.68
C GLY A 68 15.07 3.75 -15.25
N THR A 69 16.13 3.31 -14.61
CA THR A 69 16.18 1.99 -13.97
C THR A 69 15.16 1.94 -12.83
N PRO A 70 14.33 0.88 -12.70
CA PRO A 70 13.44 0.66 -11.58
C PRO A 70 14.14 0.86 -10.23
N ARG A 71 13.56 1.65 -9.35
CA ARG A 71 14.25 2.22 -8.19
C ARG A 71 13.32 2.50 -7.02
N PHE A 72 13.95 2.67 -5.88
CA PHE A 72 13.31 3.19 -4.67
C PHE A 72 14.20 4.26 -4.04
N TYR A 73 13.65 4.97 -3.08
CA TYR A 73 14.28 6.14 -2.49
C TYR A 73 14.37 6.04 -0.99
N LYS A 74 15.38 6.69 -0.42
CA LYS A 74 15.42 7.11 0.97
C LYS A 74 15.02 8.57 1.02
N LEU A 75 14.02 8.89 1.84
CA LEU A 75 13.52 10.24 2.03
C LEU A 75 13.69 10.68 3.48
N SER A 76 13.88 11.98 3.69
CA SER A 76 13.67 12.65 4.97
C SER A 76 12.38 13.48 4.89
N ILE A 77 11.42 13.18 5.78
CA ILE A 77 10.18 13.96 5.90
C ILE A 77 10.16 14.59 7.29
N ASP A 78 10.39 15.88 7.37
CA ASP A 78 10.34 16.64 8.62
C ASP A 78 9.02 17.39 8.72
N TYR A 79 8.40 17.35 9.90
CA TYR A 79 7.12 18.01 10.15
C TYR A 79 6.90 18.20 11.65
N ASP A 80 6.00 19.14 11.98
CA ASP A 80 5.61 19.42 13.36
C ASP A 80 4.11 19.74 13.49
N ALA A 81 3.67 19.94 14.73
CA ALA A 81 2.27 20.23 15.04
C ALA A 81 1.81 21.63 14.59
N SER A 82 2.72 22.52 14.13
CA SER A 82 2.39 23.84 13.61
C SER A 82 1.97 23.84 12.14
N GLY A 83 2.14 22.70 11.46
CA GLY A 83 1.81 22.54 10.05
C GLY A 83 3.01 22.65 9.10
N HIS A 84 4.23 22.77 9.64
CA HIS A 84 5.44 22.67 8.83
C HIS A 84 5.58 21.25 8.28
N VAL A 85 5.86 21.11 6.97
CA VAL A 85 6.23 19.85 6.32
C VAL A 85 7.31 20.14 5.29
N ASP A 86 8.44 19.45 5.39
CA ASP A 86 9.57 19.53 4.45
C ASP A 86 9.98 18.11 4.02
N VAL A 87 10.24 17.93 2.74
CA VAL A 87 10.61 16.63 2.17
C VAL A 87 11.90 16.75 1.38
N LYS A 88 12.85 15.84 1.66
CA LYS A 88 14.13 15.75 0.96
C LYS A 88 14.34 14.36 0.44
N ILE A 89 14.87 14.25 -0.78
CA ILE A 89 15.32 12.99 -1.36
C ILE A 89 16.79 12.82 -0.93
N ASP A 90 17.04 11.82 -0.09
CA ASP A 90 18.39 11.58 0.45
C ASP A 90 19.22 10.65 -0.43
N ARG A 91 18.56 9.63 -1.02
CA ARG A 91 19.21 8.62 -1.86
C ARG A 91 18.24 8.03 -2.87
N GLN A 92 18.79 7.66 -4.02
CA GLN A 92 18.16 6.78 -5.01
C GLN A 92 18.89 5.45 -5.03
N ILE A 93 18.16 4.32 -5.06
CA ILE A 93 18.72 2.97 -5.07
C ILE A 93 18.04 2.16 -6.18
N HIS A 94 18.83 1.53 -7.05
CA HIS A 94 18.30 0.66 -8.08
C HIS A 94 17.88 -0.69 -7.49
N MET A 95 16.76 -1.21 -7.94
CA MET A 95 16.34 -2.57 -7.63
C MET A 95 17.11 -3.58 -8.48
N LEU A 96 17.51 -4.69 -7.84
CA LEU A 96 18.31 -5.72 -8.49
C LEU A 96 17.46 -6.99 -8.67
N ARG A 97 17.74 -7.68 -9.76
CA ARG A 97 17.23 -9.02 -10.06
C ARG A 97 17.96 -10.07 -9.25
N GLU A 98 17.51 -11.31 -9.33
CA GLU A 98 18.09 -12.48 -8.66
C GLU A 98 19.57 -12.71 -9.01
N ASP A 99 19.98 -12.35 -10.24
CA ASP A 99 21.35 -12.46 -10.70
C ASP A 99 22.26 -11.29 -10.24
N GLY A 100 21.73 -10.36 -9.43
CA GLY A 100 22.42 -9.18 -8.92
C GLY A 100 22.54 -8.04 -9.93
N THR A 101 21.99 -8.17 -11.13
CA THR A 101 21.96 -7.08 -12.12
C THR A 101 20.73 -6.20 -11.90
N ALA A 102 20.82 -4.91 -12.26
CA ALA A 102 19.66 -4.01 -12.19
C ALA A 102 18.56 -4.44 -13.17
N PHE A 103 17.30 -4.14 -12.82
CA PHE A 103 16.22 -4.25 -13.79
C PHE A 103 16.49 -3.32 -14.98
N PRO A 104 16.15 -3.72 -16.22
CA PRO A 104 16.44 -2.92 -17.41
C PRO A 104 15.58 -1.65 -17.47
N SER A 105 16.17 -0.57 -17.99
CA SER A 105 15.53 0.74 -18.15
C SER A 105 14.70 0.88 -19.43
N SER A 106 14.21 -0.18 -20.04
CA SER A 106 13.47 -0.08 -21.30
C SER A 106 12.55 -1.25 -21.60
N ALA A 107 12.29 -2.13 -20.63
CA ALA A 107 11.70 -3.43 -20.92
C ALA A 107 10.46 -3.78 -20.10
N ARG A 108 9.85 -2.89 -19.36
CA ARG A 108 8.65 -3.15 -18.54
C ARG A 108 8.63 -4.56 -17.93
N THR A 109 9.71 -4.95 -17.27
CA THR A 109 9.87 -6.28 -16.67
C THR A 109 9.35 -6.34 -15.22
N VAL A 110 8.97 -5.20 -14.69
CA VAL A 110 8.53 -5.00 -13.32
C VAL A 110 7.60 -3.79 -13.28
N ASP A 111 6.70 -3.79 -12.31
CA ASP A 111 5.76 -2.71 -12.03
C ASP A 111 5.66 -2.56 -10.52
N PRO A 112 6.59 -1.81 -9.88
CA PRO A 112 6.66 -1.76 -8.43
C PRO A 112 5.56 -0.86 -7.86
N GLU A 113 4.76 -1.37 -6.89
CA GLU A 113 3.62 -0.62 -6.38
C GLU A 113 3.68 -0.39 -4.87
N ALA A 114 4.29 -1.26 -4.10
CA ALA A 114 4.31 -1.13 -2.65
C ALA A 114 5.67 -1.44 -2.04
N ILE A 115 5.99 -0.79 -0.91
CA ILE A 115 7.20 -1.05 -0.13
C ILE A 115 6.90 -1.01 1.37
N ARG A 116 7.49 -1.94 2.14
CA ARG A 116 7.41 -1.97 3.60
C ARG A 116 8.72 -2.38 4.23
N VAL A 117 9.01 -1.83 5.40
CA VAL A 117 10.14 -2.24 6.23
C VAL A 117 9.81 -3.55 6.93
N ALA A 118 10.64 -4.56 6.69
CA ALA A 118 10.53 -5.85 7.34
C ALA A 118 11.10 -5.79 8.77
N ARG A 119 10.64 -6.69 9.66
CA ARG A 119 11.12 -6.74 11.04
C ARG A 119 12.63 -7.02 11.20
N ASN A 120 13.25 -7.62 10.18
CA ASN A 120 14.70 -7.88 10.14
C ASN A 120 15.49 -6.70 9.56
N GLY A 121 14.86 -5.55 9.27
CA GLY A 121 15.48 -4.37 8.68
C GLY A 121 15.70 -4.45 7.17
N GLN A 122 15.25 -5.53 6.51
CA GLN A 122 15.15 -5.60 5.06
C GLN A 122 13.89 -4.88 4.58
N LEU A 123 13.63 -4.93 3.27
CA LEU A 123 12.45 -4.33 2.66
C LEU A 123 11.63 -5.41 1.96
N TYR A 124 10.32 -5.34 2.12
CA TYR A 124 9.37 -6.07 1.27
C TYR A 124 8.80 -5.12 0.24
N TRP A 125 8.57 -5.62 -0.97
CA TRP A 125 7.93 -4.86 -2.03
C TRP A 125 7.08 -5.76 -2.92
N ALA A 126 6.09 -5.16 -3.55
CA ALA A 126 5.19 -5.84 -4.47
C ALA A 126 5.34 -5.28 -5.87
N SER A 127 5.05 -6.12 -6.86
CA SER A 127 4.97 -5.75 -8.27
C SER A 127 3.71 -6.32 -8.88
N GLU A 128 3.01 -5.53 -9.66
CA GLU A 128 1.89 -5.99 -10.49
C GLU A 128 2.34 -6.87 -11.67
N GLY A 129 3.63 -6.88 -12.00
CA GLY A 129 4.13 -7.53 -13.20
C GLY A 129 3.80 -6.73 -14.46
N ASN A 130 3.56 -7.43 -15.56
CA ASN A 130 3.14 -6.79 -16.81
C ASN A 130 2.28 -7.75 -17.63
N TRP A 131 1.02 -7.39 -17.85
CA TRP A 131 0.17 -8.13 -18.77
C TRP A 131 0.65 -7.95 -20.21
N ASN A 132 0.73 -9.05 -20.94
CA ASN A 132 0.95 -9.04 -22.39
C ASN A 132 0.22 -10.21 -23.04
N ALA A 133 -0.40 -9.98 -24.20
CA ALA A 133 -1.07 -11.02 -24.95
C ALA A 133 -0.10 -12.13 -25.40
N ALA A 134 1.13 -11.76 -25.76
CA ALA A 134 2.20 -12.72 -25.99
C ALA A 134 2.74 -13.24 -24.66
N ALA A 135 2.49 -14.51 -24.34
CA ALA A 135 2.87 -15.13 -23.06
C ALA A 135 4.37 -14.98 -22.73
N ALA A 136 5.25 -15.01 -23.73
CA ALA A 136 6.68 -14.85 -23.56
C ALA A 136 7.11 -13.43 -23.12
N SER A 137 6.23 -12.44 -23.29
CA SER A 137 6.47 -11.03 -22.89
C SER A 137 5.68 -10.66 -21.63
N ARG A 138 5.07 -11.65 -20.98
CA ARG A 138 4.25 -11.46 -19.79
C ARG A 138 5.12 -11.68 -18.55
N PHE A 139 5.05 -10.75 -17.61
CA PHE A 139 5.71 -10.86 -16.31
C PHE A 139 4.64 -10.99 -15.23
N GLN A 140 4.76 -12.03 -14.39
CA GLN A 140 3.80 -12.32 -13.34
C GLN A 140 3.94 -11.33 -12.18
N PRO A 141 2.85 -11.02 -11.46
CA PRO A 141 2.93 -10.29 -10.21
C PRO A 141 3.67 -11.09 -9.15
N PHE A 142 4.33 -10.41 -8.23
CA PHE A 142 5.07 -11.02 -7.13
C PHE A 142 5.13 -10.14 -5.89
N VAL A 143 5.46 -10.76 -4.75
CA VAL A 143 5.90 -10.11 -3.51
C VAL A 143 7.31 -10.59 -3.22
N ARG A 144 8.22 -9.65 -2.91
CA ARG A 144 9.66 -9.92 -2.82
C ARG A 144 10.27 -9.28 -1.58
N GLU A 145 11.28 -9.94 -1.01
CA GLU A 145 12.20 -9.37 -0.02
C GLU A 145 13.48 -8.91 -0.69
N MET A 146 13.93 -7.68 -0.38
CA MET A 146 15.17 -7.11 -0.86
C MET A 146 15.97 -6.47 0.27
N THR A 147 17.28 -6.31 0.06
CA THR A 147 18.13 -5.53 0.97
C THR A 147 17.84 -4.04 0.83
N THR A 148 18.25 -3.24 1.83
CA THR A 148 18.20 -1.77 1.74
C THR A 148 19.13 -1.16 0.68
N GLN A 149 19.90 -1.99 -0.03
CA GLN A 149 20.73 -1.65 -1.19
C GLN A 149 20.12 -2.17 -2.50
N GLY A 150 18.88 -2.69 -2.47
CA GLY A 150 18.14 -3.17 -3.64
C GLY A 150 18.45 -4.61 -4.04
N GLY A 151 19.33 -5.32 -3.32
CA GLY A 151 19.71 -6.71 -3.62
C GLY A 151 18.54 -7.67 -3.36
N PHE A 152 18.33 -8.62 -4.28
CA PHE A 152 17.35 -9.70 -4.12
C PHE A 152 17.68 -10.57 -2.90
N VAL A 153 16.67 -10.92 -2.13
CA VAL A 153 16.77 -11.88 -1.02
C VAL A 153 15.95 -13.13 -1.32
N ARG A 154 14.64 -12.98 -1.58
CA ARG A 154 13.74 -14.10 -1.93
C ARG A 154 12.40 -13.58 -2.45
N ASP A 155 11.64 -14.46 -3.10
CA ASP A 155 10.23 -14.26 -3.40
C ASP A 155 9.33 -14.93 -2.37
N PHE A 156 8.15 -14.34 -2.16
CA PHE A 156 7.05 -14.99 -1.47
C PHE A 156 6.26 -15.87 -2.46
N SER A 157 5.79 -17.01 -1.98
CA SER A 157 4.93 -17.89 -2.77
C SER A 157 3.48 -17.40 -2.69
N ILE A 158 3.07 -16.61 -3.69
CA ILE A 158 1.70 -16.12 -3.81
C ILE A 158 0.78 -17.18 -4.44
N PRO A 159 -0.55 -17.16 -4.14
CA PRO A 159 -1.53 -18.01 -4.81
C PRO A 159 -1.54 -17.83 -6.34
N SER A 160 -1.61 -18.92 -7.08
CA SER A 160 -1.66 -18.88 -8.55
C SER A 160 -2.88 -18.17 -9.12
N SER A 161 -3.92 -17.95 -8.31
CA SER A 161 -5.10 -17.14 -8.67
C SER A 161 -4.78 -15.69 -9.03
N TYR A 162 -3.61 -15.18 -8.63
CA TYR A 162 -3.11 -13.85 -8.99
C TYR A 162 -2.31 -13.82 -10.30
N HIS A 163 -2.02 -14.98 -10.89
CA HIS A 163 -1.23 -15.00 -12.12
C HIS A 163 -2.04 -14.55 -13.33
N TYR A 164 -1.39 -13.84 -14.23
CA TYR A 164 -1.92 -13.58 -15.56
C TYR A 164 -1.98 -14.88 -16.38
N VAL A 165 -3.13 -15.18 -16.93
CA VAL A 165 -3.38 -16.37 -17.75
C VAL A 165 -4.08 -16.04 -19.07
N ASP A 166 -4.01 -16.93 -20.05
CA ASP A 166 -4.54 -16.72 -21.40
C ASP A 166 -6.07 -16.86 -21.50
N ASN A 167 -6.79 -16.90 -20.39
CA ASN A 167 -8.24 -17.04 -20.42
C ASN A 167 -8.92 -15.84 -19.77
N ALA A 168 -10.16 -15.59 -20.17
CA ALA A 168 -10.98 -14.49 -19.67
C ALA A 168 -11.84 -14.87 -18.44
N THR A 169 -11.58 -16.02 -17.81
CA THR A 169 -12.44 -16.56 -16.76
C THR A 169 -11.77 -16.60 -15.38
N GLN A 170 -10.45 -16.43 -15.33
CA GLN A 170 -9.68 -16.41 -14.07
C GLN A 170 -8.38 -15.63 -14.22
N GLY A 171 -7.74 -15.37 -13.08
CA GLY A 171 -6.45 -14.68 -12.98
C GLY A 171 -6.58 -13.21 -12.65
N ALA A 172 -5.44 -12.55 -12.66
CA ALA A 172 -5.34 -11.12 -12.42
C ALA A 172 -5.89 -10.30 -13.59
N ARG A 173 -6.39 -9.11 -13.29
CA ARG A 173 -6.66 -8.07 -14.28
C ARG A 173 -5.39 -7.25 -14.49
N SER A 174 -5.13 -6.85 -15.74
CA SER A 174 -4.02 -5.95 -16.05
C SER A 174 -4.16 -4.65 -15.27
N ASN A 175 -3.07 -4.23 -14.61
CA ASN A 175 -3.00 -3.00 -13.82
C ASN A 175 -4.07 -2.93 -12.72
N LYS A 176 -4.32 -4.06 -12.03
CA LYS A 176 -5.27 -4.20 -10.93
C LYS A 176 -4.86 -5.31 -9.96
N VAL A 177 -3.55 -5.50 -9.74
CA VAL A 177 -3.06 -6.59 -8.91
C VAL A 177 -2.55 -6.05 -7.57
N PHE A 178 -1.28 -6.12 -7.29
CA PHE A 178 -0.71 -5.83 -5.98
C PHE A 178 -0.34 -4.36 -5.80
N GLU A 179 -1.31 -3.56 -5.45
CA GLU A 179 -1.12 -2.17 -5.02
C GLU A 179 -0.80 -2.07 -3.53
N SER A 180 -1.40 -2.93 -2.71
CA SER A 180 -1.35 -2.84 -1.26
C SER A 180 -0.38 -3.84 -0.64
N LEU A 181 0.46 -3.37 0.27
CA LEU A 181 1.33 -4.20 1.10
C LEU A 181 1.32 -3.69 2.54
N ALA A 182 1.12 -4.58 3.52
CA ALA A 182 1.21 -4.23 4.94
C ALA A 182 2.07 -5.24 5.69
N VAL A 183 2.85 -4.77 6.63
CA VAL A 183 3.59 -5.61 7.59
C VAL A 183 3.07 -5.35 8.98
N ALA A 184 2.45 -6.37 9.56
CA ALA A 184 1.95 -6.27 10.91
C ALA A 184 3.08 -6.35 11.94
N PRO A 185 2.92 -5.75 13.13
CA PRO A 185 3.93 -5.84 14.18
C PRO A 185 4.27 -7.25 14.63
N ASN A 186 3.36 -8.23 14.46
CA ASN A 186 3.64 -9.66 14.69
C ASN A 186 4.51 -10.29 13.57
N GLY A 187 4.75 -9.57 12.46
CA GLY A 187 5.57 -9.98 11.33
C GLY A 187 4.78 -10.51 10.13
N THR A 188 3.49 -10.78 10.27
CA THR A 188 2.66 -11.22 9.13
C THR A 188 2.67 -10.16 8.04
N VAL A 189 2.87 -10.60 6.80
CA VAL A 189 2.83 -9.75 5.61
C VAL A 189 1.48 -9.91 4.94
N TYR A 190 0.84 -8.81 4.59
CA TYR A 190 -0.42 -8.82 3.88
C TYR A 190 -0.25 -8.14 2.53
N VAL A 191 -0.83 -8.72 1.49
CA VAL A 191 -0.88 -8.14 0.15
C VAL A 191 -2.29 -8.20 -0.39
N ALA A 192 -2.73 -7.16 -1.07
CA ALA A 192 -4.06 -7.12 -1.68
C ALA A 192 -4.00 -6.60 -3.12
N ASN A 193 -4.91 -7.13 -3.93
CA ASN A 193 -5.13 -6.62 -5.28
C ASN A 193 -5.96 -5.33 -5.24
N GLU A 194 -5.74 -4.45 -6.20
CA GLU A 194 -6.42 -3.16 -6.30
C GLU A 194 -7.91 -3.29 -6.60
N ASP A 195 -8.30 -4.23 -7.48
CA ASP A 195 -9.69 -4.54 -7.82
C ASP A 195 -9.88 -6.06 -8.02
N ALA A 196 -11.12 -6.52 -8.16
CA ALA A 196 -11.48 -7.94 -8.20
C ALA A 196 -10.66 -8.74 -9.21
N LEU A 197 -10.22 -9.94 -8.81
CA LEU A 197 -9.73 -10.94 -9.76
C LEU A 197 -10.85 -11.33 -10.74
N ILE A 198 -10.50 -11.82 -11.93
CA ILE A 198 -11.47 -12.13 -12.98
C ILE A 198 -12.54 -13.13 -12.48
N GLN A 199 -12.13 -14.17 -11.75
CA GLN A 199 -13.03 -15.17 -11.19
C GLN A 199 -13.89 -14.66 -10.03
N ASP A 200 -13.50 -13.58 -9.38
CA ASP A 200 -14.19 -13.06 -8.19
C ASP A 200 -15.33 -12.08 -8.53
N GLY A 201 -15.44 -11.69 -9.78
CA GLY A 201 -16.53 -10.85 -10.27
C GLY A 201 -16.06 -9.67 -11.13
N PRO A 202 -16.97 -8.77 -11.51
CA PRO A 202 -16.61 -7.57 -12.26
C PRO A 202 -15.82 -6.57 -11.39
N PRO A 203 -15.05 -5.67 -11.99
CA PRO A 203 -14.46 -4.55 -11.30
C PRO A 203 -15.51 -3.60 -10.73
N ALA A 204 -15.10 -2.73 -9.81
CA ALA A 204 -15.97 -1.69 -9.28
C ALA A 204 -16.51 -0.80 -10.42
N SER A 205 -17.75 -0.33 -10.24
CA SER A 205 -18.46 0.51 -11.20
C SER A 205 -19.26 1.60 -10.49
N LEU A 206 -19.90 2.48 -11.23
CA LEU A 206 -20.84 3.47 -10.67
C LEU A 206 -22.09 2.82 -10.03
N GLN A 207 -22.43 1.58 -10.42
CA GLN A 207 -23.61 0.87 -9.95
C GLN A 207 -23.32 -0.10 -8.81
N ALA A 208 -22.14 -0.73 -8.83
CA ALA A 208 -21.77 -1.78 -7.86
C ALA A 208 -20.30 -1.68 -7.44
N GLY A 209 -20.03 -2.11 -6.21
CA GLY A 209 -18.68 -2.36 -5.74
C GLY A 209 -18.11 -3.67 -6.29
N SER A 210 -16.90 -3.99 -5.87
CA SER A 210 -16.20 -5.25 -6.19
C SER A 210 -15.69 -5.92 -4.92
N VAL A 211 -15.11 -7.11 -5.07
CA VAL A 211 -14.55 -7.86 -3.94
C VAL A 211 -13.11 -8.22 -4.22
N LEU A 212 -12.22 -7.80 -3.32
CA LEU A 212 -10.78 -8.01 -3.39
C LEU A 212 -10.37 -9.16 -2.46
N ARG A 213 -9.19 -9.71 -2.68
CA ARG A 213 -8.56 -10.67 -1.76
C ARG A 213 -7.39 -10.01 -1.04
N VAL A 214 -7.43 -10.02 0.28
CA VAL A 214 -6.30 -9.70 1.15
C VAL A 214 -5.63 -11.01 1.54
N THR A 215 -4.40 -11.24 1.11
CA THR A 215 -3.65 -12.47 1.35
C THR A 215 -2.64 -12.27 2.46
N ALA A 216 -2.74 -13.07 3.51
CA ALA A 216 -1.76 -13.16 4.58
C ALA A 216 -0.62 -14.09 4.18
N LEU A 217 0.63 -13.63 4.30
CA LEU A 217 1.86 -14.36 3.98
C LEU A 217 2.70 -14.55 5.24
N ASP A 218 3.21 -15.75 5.44
CA ASP A 218 4.14 -16.07 6.52
C ASP A 218 5.53 -15.49 6.21
N PRO A 219 6.05 -14.58 7.03
CA PRO A 219 7.35 -13.95 6.80
C PRO A 219 8.53 -14.94 6.89
N VAL A 220 8.36 -16.09 7.55
CA VAL A 220 9.43 -17.10 7.72
C VAL A 220 9.48 -18.04 6.53
N THR A 221 8.34 -18.64 6.18
CA THR A 221 8.25 -19.63 5.10
C THR A 221 8.02 -19.01 3.73
N GLY A 222 7.60 -17.75 3.67
CA GLY A 222 7.21 -17.05 2.45
C GLY A 222 5.91 -17.54 1.82
N LYS A 223 5.11 -18.37 2.50
CA LYS A 223 3.90 -18.97 1.94
C LYS A 223 2.64 -18.22 2.35
N ALA A 224 1.62 -18.28 1.48
CA ALA A 224 0.28 -17.82 1.84
C ALA A 224 -0.29 -18.71 2.96
N MET A 225 -0.87 -18.05 3.98
CA MET A 225 -1.49 -18.69 5.14
C MET A 225 -3.00 -18.64 5.07
N ALA A 226 -3.58 -17.54 4.64
CA ALA A 226 -5.01 -17.30 4.56
C ALA A 226 -5.32 -16.21 3.53
N GLN A 227 -6.57 -16.15 3.11
CA GLN A 227 -7.11 -15.04 2.30
C GLN A 227 -8.41 -14.54 2.92
N TYR A 228 -8.62 -13.24 2.85
CA TYR A 228 -9.82 -12.58 3.36
C TYR A 228 -10.45 -11.71 2.29
N ALA A 229 -11.77 -11.67 2.24
CA ALA A 229 -12.50 -10.83 1.32
C ALA A 229 -12.58 -9.39 1.86
N TYR A 230 -12.23 -8.41 1.03
CA TYR A 230 -12.47 -6.99 1.28
C TYR A 230 -13.48 -6.46 0.27
N GLU A 231 -14.55 -5.85 0.76
CA GLU A 231 -15.60 -5.28 -0.09
C GLU A 231 -15.29 -3.83 -0.44
N LEU A 232 -14.81 -3.62 -1.68
CA LEU A 232 -14.59 -2.28 -2.23
C LEU A 232 -15.94 -1.68 -2.63
N PRO A 233 -16.29 -0.46 -2.20
CA PRO A 233 -17.56 0.16 -2.56
C PRO A 233 -17.58 0.56 -4.05
N LYS A 234 -18.78 0.86 -4.54
CA LYS A 234 -18.95 1.41 -5.88
C LYS A 234 -18.19 2.73 -6.06
N ILE A 235 -17.89 3.07 -7.29
CA ILE A 235 -17.29 4.36 -7.66
C ILE A 235 -18.20 5.50 -7.16
N PRO A 236 -17.67 6.45 -6.38
CA PRO A 236 -18.52 7.46 -5.70
C PRO A 236 -19.04 8.56 -6.62
N VAL A 237 -18.28 8.89 -7.68
CA VAL A 237 -18.53 10.06 -8.54
C VAL A 237 -18.31 9.68 -9.99
N ASP A 238 -19.20 10.11 -10.86
CA ASP A 238 -19.05 9.98 -12.31
C ASP A 238 -18.15 11.08 -12.88
N GLY A 239 -17.55 10.82 -14.04
CA GLY A 239 -16.78 11.81 -14.78
C GLY A 239 -17.66 12.91 -15.39
N THR A 240 -17.04 14.02 -15.79
CA THR A 240 -17.75 15.08 -16.50
C THR A 240 -18.21 14.61 -17.88
N PRO A 241 -19.29 15.16 -18.45
CA PRO A 241 -19.73 14.83 -19.79
C PRO A 241 -18.61 15.00 -20.83
N GLY A 242 -18.39 13.98 -21.65
CA GLY A 242 -17.29 13.94 -22.61
C GLY A 242 -15.97 13.41 -22.05
N ALA A 243 -15.98 12.81 -20.87
CA ALA A 243 -14.82 12.14 -20.29
C ALA A 243 -14.19 11.14 -21.26
N VAL A 244 -12.87 11.19 -21.40
CA VAL A 244 -12.09 10.29 -22.27
C VAL A 244 -11.68 9.00 -21.56
N PHE A 245 -11.79 8.97 -20.23
CA PHE A 245 -11.54 7.79 -19.38
C PHE A 245 -12.78 7.52 -18.54
N SER A 246 -13.08 6.25 -18.34
CA SER A 246 -14.08 5.82 -17.37
C SER A 246 -13.60 6.15 -15.96
N PRO A 247 -14.52 6.49 -15.04
CA PRO A 247 -14.15 6.62 -13.64
C PRO A 247 -13.70 5.28 -13.08
N ASP A 248 -12.82 5.32 -12.09
CA ASP A 248 -12.18 4.17 -11.48
C ASP A 248 -12.25 4.22 -9.95
N ASN A 249 -12.06 3.08 -9.29
CA ASN A 249 -11.95 2.95 -7.84
C ASN A 249 -11.11 1.71 -7.51
N GLY A 250 -10.22 1.82 -6.54
CA GLY A 250 -9.33 0.74 -6.15
C GLY A 250 -8.87 0.85 -4.69
N LEU A 251 -8.35 -0.26 -4.18
CA LEU A 251 -7.60 -0.32 -2.93
C LEU A 251 -6.14 -0.06 -3.24
N SER A 252 -5.69 1.18 -3.07
CA SER A 252 -4.34 1.58 -3.47
C SER A 252 -3.26 1.29 -2.42
N ASP A 253 -3.60 1.23 -1.11
CA ASP A 253 -2.64 0.77 -0.10
C ASP A 253 -3.34 0.37 1.21
N MET A 254 -2.63 -0.37 2.06
CA MET A 254 -3.05 -0.76 3.42
C MET A 254 -1.91 -0.60 4.42
N LEU A 255 -2.25 -0.15 5.63
CA LEU A 255 -1.32 0.01 6.74
C LEU A 255 -1.82 -0.76 7.96
N ALA A 256 -0.98 -1.66 8.52
CA ALA A 256 -1.33 -2.36 9.75
C ALA A 256 -1.31 -1.40 10.96
N VAL A 257 -2.31 -1.53 11.83
CA VAL A 257 -2.56 -0.61 12.94
C VAL A 257 -2.16 -1.21 14.27
N ASP A 258 -2.55 -2.45 14.52
CA ASP A 258 -2.48 -3.09 15.83
C ASP A 258 -1.41 -4.19 15.93
N MET A 259 -1.05 -4.55 17.15
CA MET A 259 -0.05 -5.59 17.42
C MET A 259 -0.49 -7.00 16.99
N THR A 260 -1.79 -7.24 16.83
CA THR A 260 -2.32 -8.55 16.42
C THR A 260 -2.19 -8.78 14.92
N GLY A 261 -2.04 -7.71 14.15
CA GLY A 261 -2.00 -7.76 12.69
C GLY A 261 -3.37 -8.05 12.07
N ARG A 262 -4.43 -7.67 12.76
CA ARG A 262 -5.82 -7.89 12.29
C ARG A 262 -6.53 -6.60 11.93
N GLN A 263 -6.01 -5.44 12.33
CA GLN A 263 -6.59 -4.13 12.06
C GLN A 263 -5.71 -3.33 11.10
N PHE A 264 -6.35 -2.64 10.17
CA PHE A 264 -5.68 -1.88 9.11
C PHE A 264 -6.39 -0.55 8.86
N ILE A 265 -5.63 0.40 8.32
CA ILE A 265 -6.17 1.53 7.57
C ILE A 265 -5.98 1.20 6.09
N ALA A 266 -7.07 1.15 5.34
CA ALA A 266 -7.08 0.98 3.89
C ALA A 266 -7.24 2.33 3.20
N VAL A 267 -6.54 2.54 2.09
CA VAL A 267 -6.68 3.69 1.20
C VAL A 267 -7.51 3.26 -0.01
N GLU A 268 -8.76 3.72 -0.08
CA GLU A 268 -9.58 3.57 -1.27
C GLU A 268 -9.47 4.84 -2.11
N ARG A 269 -8.96 4.71 -3.32
CA ARG A 269 -8.79 5.82 -4.26
C ARG A 269 -9.73 5.68 -5.42
N ALA A 270 -10.56 6.69 -5.64
CA ALA A 270 -11.38 6.80 -6.83
C ALA A 270 -10.93 8.01 -7.65
N PHE A 271 -10.94 7.84 -8.98
CA PHE A 271 -10.68 8.91 -9.92
C PHE A 271 -11.87 9.09 -10.88
N ALA A 272 -12.24 10.34 -11.16
CA ALA A 272 -13.23 10.67 -12.17
C ALA A 272 -12.74 11.83 -13.05
N PHE A 273 -12.71 11.63 -14.35
CA PHE A 273 -12.21 12.63 -15.30
C PHE A 273 -12.98 13.96 -15.18
N GLY A 274 -12.24 15.05 -15.07
CA GLY A 274 -12.80 16.41 -14.89
C GLY A 274 -13.30 16.72 -13.48
N VAL A 275 -13.27 15.75 -12.54
CA VAL A 275 -13.59 15.92 -11.13
C VAL A 275 -12.32 15.81 -10.28
N GLY A 276 -11.48 14.80 -10.51
CA GLY A 276 -10.27 14.50 -9.78
C GLY A 276 -10.41 13.29 -8.86
N ASN A 277 -9.52 13.20 -7.88
CA ASN A 277 -9.44 12.08 -6.96
C ASN A 277 -10.38 12.25 -5.75
N THR A 278 -11.01 11.17 -5.32
CA THR A 278 -11.67 11.06 -4.02
C THR A 278 -10.96 9.97 -3.24
N ILE A 279 -10.45 10.32 -2.06
CA ILE A 279 -9.68 9.42 -1.21
C ILE A 279 -10.49 9.09 0.03
N ARG A 280 -10.62 7.79 0.36
CA ARG A 280 -11.23 7.32 1.59
C ARG A 280 -10.21 6.55 2.42
N LEU A 281 -10.05 6.94 3.65
CA LEU A 281 -9.33 6.16 4.64
C LEU A 281 -10.34 5.36 5.44
N VAL A 282 -10.15 4.06 5.49
CA VAL A 282 -11.11 3.10 6.03
C VAL A 282 -10.42 2.24 7.07
N CYS A 283 -10.95 2.22 8.30
CA CYS A 283 -10.56 1.19 9.26
C CYS A 283 -11.21 -0.14 8.86
N THR A 284 -10.41 -1.18 8.71
CA THR A 284 -10.85 -2.53 8.35
C THR A 284 -10.23 -3.57 9.27
N GLU A 285 -10.94 -4.65 9.55
CA GLU A 285 -10.51 -5.65 10.54
C GLU A 285 -10.86 -7.06 10.10
N ILE A 286 -9.93 -7.99 10.36
CA ILE A 286 -10.13 -9.44 10.33
C ILE A 286 -10.64 -9.86 11.72
N THR A 287 -11.94 -10.03 11.86
CA THR A 287 -12.57 -10.48 13.12
C THR A 287 -12.60 -12.00 13.23
N ASP A 288 -13.01 -12.54 14.37
CA ASP A 288 -13.20 -13.99 14.53
C ASP A 288 -14.34 -14.55 13.65
N ALA A 289 -15.24 -13.69 13.17
CA ALA A 289 -16.27 -14.05 12.22
C ALA A 289 -15.83 -13.98 10.76
N THR A 290 -14.69 -13.33 10.46
CA THR A 290 -14.20 -13.18 9.08
C THR A 290 -13.80 -14.54 8.52
N THR A 291 -14.30 -14.85 7.34
CA THR A 291 -14.05 -16.14 6.69
C THR A 291 -12.67 -16.16 6.01
N ASP A 292 -11.89 -17.22 6.26
CA ASP A 292 -10.75 -17.53 5.39
C ASP A 292 -11.29 -18.09 4.06
N VAL A 293 -11.11 -17.31 3.00
CA VAL A 293 -11.59 -17.63 1.64
C VAL A 293 -10.51 -18.28 0.76
N SER A 294 -9.38 -18.67 1.32
CA SER A 294 -8.26 -19.28 0.56
C SER A 294 -8.67 -20.58 -0.17
N GLY A 295 -9.65 -21.31 0.37
CA GLY A 295 -10.21 -22.50 -0.26
C GLY A 295 -11.26 -22.25 -1.35
N LEU A 296 -11.66 -20.99 -1.58
CA LEU A 296 -12.68 -20.63 -2.57
C LEU A 296 -12.02 -20.28 -3.91
N ALA A 297 -12.34 -21.05 -4.96
CA ALA A 297 -11.86 -20.79 -6.31
C ALA A 297 -12.40 -19.46 -6.88
N SER A 298 -13.61 -19.04 -6.45
CA SER A 298 -14.27 -17.81 -6.83
C SER A 298 -15.04 -17.25 -5.62
N LEU A 299 -15.06 -15.94 -5.47
CA LEU A 299 -15.90 -15.24 -4.48
C LEU A 299 -17.28 -14.89 -5.07
N ALA A 300 -17.45 -14.88 -6.38
CA ALA A 300 -18.72 -14.57 -7.03
C ALA A 300 -19.80 -15.59 -6.63
N GLY A 301 -20.84 -15.12 -5.94
CA GLY A 301 -21.94 -15.96 -5.46
C GLY A 301 -21.59 -16.91 -4.29
N ALA A 302 -20.37 -16.85 -3.75
CA ALA A 302 -19.99 -17.60 -2.57
C ALA A 302 -20.56 -16.99 -1.29
N THR A 303 -20.68 -17.80 -0.24
CA THR A 303 -21.08 -17.35 1.09
C THR A 303 -19.83 -17.21 1.96
N TYR A 304 -19.56 -16.02 2.46
CA TYR A 304 -18.46 -15.71 3.38
C TYR A 304 -18.80 -14.46 4.20
N THR A 305 -18.08 -14.26 5.29
CA THR A 305 -18.09 -13.02 6.06
C THR A 305 -16.82 -12.23 5.69
N PRO A 306 -16.95 -11.04 5.07
CA PRO A 306 -15.80 -10.22 4.70
C PRO A 306 -15.12 -9.60 5.92
N MET A 307 -13.99 -8.94 5.70
CA MET A 307 -13.39 -8.01 6.65
C MET A 307 -14.39 -6.89 6.96
N THR A 308 -14.36 -6.36 8.18
CA THR A 308 -15.19 -5.21 8.53
C THR A 308 -14.74 -3.97 7.78
N ARG A 309 -15.62 -2.99 7.65
CA ARG A 309 -15.29 -1.72 6.99
C ARG A 309 -15.96 -0.56 7.71
N ARG A 310 -15.18 0.42 8.19
CA ARG A 310 -15.65 1.65 8.82
C ARG A 310 -14.91 2.85 8.25
N LEU A 311 -15.65 3.73 7.56
CA LEU A 311 -15.08 4.98 7.04
C LEU A 311 -14.49 5.80 8.18
N LEU A 312 -13.20 6.16 8.06
CA LEU A 312 -12.48 7.03 8.99
C LEU A 312 -12.47 8.48 8.48
N LEU A 313 -12.15 8.67 7.21
CA LEU A 313 -12.06 9.99 6.57
C LEU A 313 -12.38 9.87 5.08
N GLU A 314 -13.19 10.78 4.55
CA GLU A 314 -13.36 10.97 3.12
C GLU A 314 -12.82 12.36 2.73
N MET A 315 -11.97 12.38 1.72
CA MET A 315 -11.36 13.58 1.18
C MET A 315 -11.76 13.72 -0.30
N PRO A 316 -12.62 14.68 -0.64
CA PRO A 316 -12.92 15.00 -2.04
C PRO A 316 -11.71 15.64 -2.73
N ALA A 317 -11.76 15.79 -4.05
CA ALA A 317 -10.67 16.34 -4.87
C ALA A 317 -10.12 17.70 -4.40
N GLN A 318 -10.93 18.46 -3.66
CA GLN A 318 -10.51 19.67 -2.94
C GLN A 318 -10.77 19.46 -1.45
N TYR A 319 -9.72 19.29 -0.68
CA TYR A 319 -9.81 19.00 0.75
C TYR A 319 -8.97 19.98 1.57
N GLN A 320 -9.61 20.79 2.43
CA GLN A 320 -8.99 21.77 3.31
C GLN A 320 -7.93 22.67 2.60
N GLY A 321 -8.23 23.10 1.38
CA GLY A 321 -7.33 23.95 0.57
C GLY A 321 -6.30 23.18 -0.27
N LEU A 322 -6.24 21.85 -0.15
CA LEU A 322 -5.40 20.99 -0.98
C LEU A 322 -6.19 20.49 -2.19
N LYS A 323 -5.60 20.57 -3.38
CA LYS A 323 -6.04 19.78 -4.52
C LYS A 323 -5.36 18.41 -4.38
N LEU A 324 -6.14 17.36 -4.14
CA LEU A 324 -5.61 16.01 -3.97
C LEU A 324 -5.16 15.44 -5.32
N ASP A 325 -3.98 14.87 -5.31
CA ASP A 325 -3.46 14.07 -6.41
C ASP A 325 -3.72 12.58 -6.18
N ASN A 326 -3.14 11.71 -6.96
CA ASN A 326 -3.32 10.27 -7.00
C ASN A 326 -2.69 9.60 -5.75
N ILE A 327 -3.37 9.62 -4.60
CA ILE A 327 -2.85 9.07 -3.34
C ILE A 327 -2.79 7.54 -3.45
N GLU A 328 -1.58 7.00 -3.37
CA GLU A 328 -1.32 5.57 -3.48
C GLU A 328 -0.51 4.98 -2.33
N ALA A 329 0.06 5.83 -1.48
CA ALA A 329 0.85 5.35 -0.36
C ALA A 329 0.33 5.86 0.99
N ILE A 330 0.41 5.01 2.01
CA ILE A 330 0.13 5.33 3.41
C ILE A 330 1.22 4.78 4.32
N SER A 331 1.68 5.58 5.26
CA SER A 331 2.70 5.19 6.24
C SER A 331 2.41 5.76 7.62
N TRP A 332 2.85 5.05 8.65
CA TRP A 332 3.03 5.68 9.95
C TRP A 332 4.14 6.71 9.88
N GLY A 333 4.12 7.68 10.82
CA GLY A 333 5.20 8.61 11.04
C GLY A 333 5.61 8.69 12.50
N LYS A 334 6.50 9.64 12.81
CA LYS A 334 6.98 9.89 14.18
C LYS A 334 5.83 10.28 15.11
N THR A 335 5.97 9.95 16.38
CA THR A 335 5.07 10.42 17.43
C THR A 335 5.33 11.90 17.70
N LEU A 336 4.26 12.69 17.84
CA LEU A 336 4.32 14.10 18.20
C LEU A 336 4.68 14.29 19.68
N PRO A 337 5.13 15.50 20.10
CA PRO A 337 5.42 15.77 21.51
C PRO A 337 4.25 15.59 22.48
N ASN A 338 3.01 15.64 21.98
CA ASN A 338 1.80 15.38 22.77
C ASN A 338 1.48 13.89 22.96
N GLY A 339 2.25 12.99 22.34
CA GLY A 339 2.06 11.54 22.41
C GLY A 339 1.28 10.95 21.23
N ASN A 340 0.62 11.76 20.41
CA ASN A 340 -0.17 11.29 19.29
C ASN A 340 0.72 10.78 18.14
N ARG A 341 0.30 9.68 17.51
CA ARG A 341 0.93 9.16 16.30
C ARG A 341 0.60 10.06 15.12
N THR A 342 1.39 9.94 14.06
CA THR A 342 1.11 10.59 12.81
C THR A 342 0.97 9.58 11.66
N LEU A 343 0.22 9.98 10.65
CA LEU A 343 -0.03 9.25 9.42
C LEU A 343 0.40 10.12 8.25
N ILE A 344 1.09 9.54 7.28
CA ILE A 344 1.52 10.23 6.07
C ILE A 344 0.91 9.52 4.86
N LEU A 345 0.32 10.31 3.97
CA LEU A 345 -0.09 9.88 2.65
C LEU A 345 0.89 10.44 1.62
N ALA A 346 1.16 9.67 0.57
CA ALA A 346 1.89 10.18 -0.58
C ALA A 346 1.14 9.89 -1.88
N SER A 347 1.34 10.77 -2.88
CA SER A 347 0.72 10.59 -4.20
C SER A 347 1.74 10.18 -5.25
N ASP A 348 1.31 9.30 -6.14
CA ASP A 348 1.90 9.14 -7.45
C ASP A 348 1.55 10.32 -8.34
N ASN A 349 2.53 10.87 -9.03
CA ASN A 349 2.35 11.95 -10.00
C ASN A 349 2.21 11.44 -11.44
N ASN A 350 2.19 10.12 -11.66
CA ASN A 350 2.13 9.48 -12.98
C ASN A 350 3.14 10.07 -13.99
N PHE A 351 4.18 10.74 -13.52
CA PHE A 351 5.13 11.52 -14.34
C PHE A 351 4.43 12.49 -15.29
N SER A 352 3.29 13.04 -14.87
CA SER A 352 2.41 13.93 -15.66
C SER A 352 2.61 15.39 -15.24
N ASP A 353 2.78 16.29 -16.21
CA ASP A 353 2.93 17.73 -15.98
C ASP A 353 1.72 18.36 -15.26
N THR A 354 0.59 17.68 -15.18
CA THR A 354 -0.63 18.14 -14.50
C THR A 354 -0.77 17.63 -13.09
N GLN A 355 0.16 16.78 -12.63
CA GLN A 355 0.17 16.12 -11.33
C GLN A 355 1.45 16.49 -10.55
N THR A 356 1.50 16.12 -9.28
CA THR A 356 2.65 16.38 -8.41
C THR A 356 2.76 15.30 -7.35
N THR A 357 3.97 15.00 -6.89
CA THR A 357 4.14 14.12 -5.73
C THR A 357 3.84 14.90 -4.46
N GLN A 358 2.74 14.58 -3.79
CA GLN A 358 2.32 15.19 -2.53
C GLN A 358 2.69 14.31 -1.35
N PHE A 359 3.00 14.94 -0.22
CA PHE A 359 3.12 14.30 1.09
C PHE A 359 2.19 15.04 2.05
N ILE A 360 1.19 14.33 2.59
CA ILE A 360 0.13 14.92 3.43
C ILE A 360 0.22 14.27 4.81
N VAL A 361 0.39 15.07 5.84
CA VAL A 361 0.61 14.60 7.22
C VAL A 361 -0.63 14.84 8.07
N PHE A 362 -1.06 13.78 8.76
CA PHE A 362 -2.16 13.81 9.71
C PHE A 362 -1.69 13.45 11.11
N GLU A 363 -2.29 14.07 12.11
CA GLU A 363 -2.28 13.59 13.49
C GLU A 363 -3.43 12.61 13.70
N VAL A 364 -3.15 11.55 14.44
CA VAL A 364 -4.09 10.45 14.69
C VAL A 364 -4.62 10.57 16.11
N PHE A 365 -5.95 10.54 16.27
CA PHE A 365 -6.63 10.48 17.55
C PHE A 365 -7.24 9.10 17.76
N THR A 366 -7.17 8.65 19.00
CA THR A 366 -7.67 7.34 19.43
C THR A 366 -8.80 7.48 20.46
N ALA A 367 -9.41 6.38 20.85
CA ALA A 367 -10.50 6.40 21.83
C ALA A 367 -10.04 6.79 23.25
N ASP A 368 -8.73 6.76 23.49
CA ASP A 368 -8.14 7.11 24.80
C ASP A 368 -7.68 8.57 24.88
N ASP A 369 -7.78 9.34 23.79
CA ASP A 369 -7.51 10.79 23.70
C ASP A 369 -8.78 11.61 24.06
#